data_8257ce23b1b1bc62366b468cf3b3591e
#
_entry.id   8257ce23b1b1bc62366b468cf3b3591e
#
_cell.length_a   1.000
_cell.length_b   1.000
_cell.length_c   1.000
_cell.angle_alpha   90.00
_cell.angle_beta   90.00
_cell.angle_gamma   90.00
#
_symmetry.space_group_name_H-M   'P 1'
#
loop_
_entity.id
_entity.type
_entity.pdbx_description
1 polymer ?
#
loop_
_entity_poly.entity_id
_entity_poly.type
_entity_poly.pdbx_seq_one_letter_code
_entity_poly.pdbx_strand_id
1 'polypeptide(L)'
;MAEEREMTLVEHLQELRDRLVKSAIGMVVATLLSLLFTSRFLKLLILPAGGIKPVFLTPTEGFLTYMKVALLSGVGLAMPVIVYQILRFVTPGLQVNERRYLFIGLPAAALSFLAGAAFAYLIMLPAALGYLAHFGSDIAEARWAIGEYISFVTTLMFWVGVVFEAPLLMYFLARLHIVNVHMLVSKWQYAVLIIAILAAVITPTADPFNMMLLMAPLLMLYVISI
;
A
#
# COMPACT_ATOMS: atom_id res chain seq x y z
N MET A 1 36.48 4.64 -19.37
CA MET A 1 36.05 3.34 -18.88
C MET A 1 35.87 3.50 -17.40
N ALA A 2 34.63 3.62 -16.91
CA ALA A 2 34.35 3.61 -15.47
C ALA A 2 34.35 2.14 -15.06
N GLU A 3 35.31 1.74 -14.22
CA GLU A 3 35.36 0.43 -13.62
C GLU A 3 34.01 0.14 -12.94
N GLU A 4 33.31 -0.87 -13.41
CA GLU A 4 32.21 -1.51 -12.69
C GLU A 4 32.82 -2.11 -11.41
N ARG A 5 32.79 -1.37 -10.32
CA ARG A 5 33.11 -1.92 -9.00
C ARG A 5 32.04 -2.94 -8.66
N GLU A 6 32.38 -4.21 -8.82
CA GLU A 6 31.59 -5.31 -8.24
C GLU A 6 31.57 -5.09 -6.72
N MET A 7 30.40 -4.73 -6.20
CA MET A 7 30.20 -4.57 -4.76
C MET A 7 30.36 -5.93 -4.07
N THR A 8 31.13 -5.97 -3.00
CA THR A 8 31.20 -7.15 -2.15
C THR A 8 29.85 -7.35 -1.42
N LEU A 9 29.53 -8.58 -1.02
CA LEU A 9 28.32 -8.89 -0.25
C LEU A 9 28.21 -8.03 1.01
N VAL A 10 29.33 -7.74 1.67
CA VAL A 10 29.36 -6.91 2.88
C VAL A 10 28.99 -5.45 2.56
N GLU A 11 29.52 -4.88 1.48
CA GLU A 11 29.19 -3.53 1.04
C GLU A 11 27.71 -3.42 0.66
N HIS A 12 27.16 -4.43 0.01
CA HIS A 12 25.73 -4.46 -0.36
C HIS A 12 24.83 -4.52 0.89
N LEU A 13 25.19 -5.30 1.91
CA LEU A 13 24.47 -5.34 3.18
C LEU A 13 24.59 -4.02 3.96
N GLN A 14 25.72 -3.34 3.90
CA GLN A 14 25.87 -2.00 4.49
C GLN A 14 25.01 -0.99 3.78
N GLU A 15 24.93 -1.02 2.45
CA GLU A 15 24.02 -0.17 1.70
C GLU A 15 22.57 -0.43 2.06
N LEU A 16 22.13 -1.68 2.17
CA LEU A 16 20.78 -2.04 2.61
C LEU A 16 20.44 -1.42 3.96
N ARG A 17 21.33 -1.57 4.94
CA ARG A 17 21.17 -0.99 6.27
C ARG A 17 20.99 0.54 6.18
N ASP A 18 21.83 1.23 5.42
CA ASP A 18 21.81 2.68 5.31
C ASP A 18 20.53 3.18 4.60
N ARG A 19 20.02 2.43 3.62
CA ARG A 19 18.74 2.71 2.97
C ARG A 19 17.56 2.50 3.90
N LEU A 20 17.58 1.42 4.68
CA LEU A 20 16.53 1.14 5.68
C LEU A 20 16.48 2.25 6.75
N VAL A 21 17.63 2.68 7.26
CA VAL A 21 17.71 3.77 8.24
C VAL A 21 17.16 5.08 7.67
N LYS A 22 17.51 5.43 6.42
CA LYS A 22 16.98 6.64 5.77
C LYS A 22 15.46 6.55 5.55
N SER A 23 14.95 5.38 5.17
CA SER A 23 13.50 5.14 5.03
C SER A 23 12.79 5.29 6.38
N ALA A 24 13.36 4.71 7.45
CA ALA A 24 12.82 4.81 8.80
C ALA A 24 12.79 6.27 9.31
N ILE A 25 13.86 7.03 9.10
CA ILE A 25 13.90 8.46 9.43
C ILE A 25 12.83 9.23 8.66
N GLY A 26 12.72 8.99 7.33
CA GLY A 26 11.68 9.60 6.49
C GLY A 26 10.28 9.30 7.01
N MET A 27 10.02 8.04 7.41
CA MET A 27 8.75 7.62 7.98
C MET A 27 8.44 8.29 9.31
N VAL A 28 9.43 8.40 10.22
CA VAL A 28 9.27 9.11 11.51
C VAL A 28 8.92 10.58 11.28
N VAL A 29 9.68 11.28 10.43
CA VAL A 29 9.43 12.69 10.09
C VAL A 29 8.04 12.87 9.48
N ALA A 30 7.66 12.03 8.52
CA ALA A 30 6.35 12.09 7.88
C ALA A 30 5.22 11.80 8.89
N THR A 31 5.41 10.88 9.84
CA THR A 31 4.45 10.59 10.91
C THR A 31 4.28 11.78 11.84
N LEU A 32 5.37 12.44 12.25
CA LEU A 32 5.30 13.65 13.07
C LEU A 32 4.55 14.79 12.35
N LEU A 33 4.80 14.97 11.05
CA LEU A 33 4.05 15.93 10.24
C LEU A 33 2.58 15.55 10.12
N SER A 34 2.28 14.25 9.96
CA SER A 34 0.91 13.73 9.86
C SER A 34 0.10 14.01 11.14
N LEU A 35 0.73 14.03 12.32
CA LEU A 35 0.05 14.38 13.58
C LEU A 35 -0.67 15.73 13.53
N LEU A 36 -0.14 16.70 12.80
CA LEU A 36 -0.75 18.04 12.65
C LEU A 36 -2.08 17.99 11.86
N PHE A 37 -2.25 17.00 11.03
CA PHE A 37 -3.41 16.86 10.13
C PHE A 37 -4.32 15.68 10.49
N THR A 38 -4.00 14.89 11.51
CA THR A 38 -4.70 13.64 11.87
C THR A 38 -6.19 13.86 12.10
N SER A 39 -6.61 14.95 12.74
CA SER A 39 -8.04 15.26 12.93
C SER A 39 -8.79 15.44 11.61
N ARG A 40 -8.14 16.00 10.58
CA ARG A 40 -8.73 16.16 9.24
C ARG A 40 -8.83 14.82 8.53
N PHE A 41 -7.77 14.00 8.62
CA PHE A 41 -7.76 12.65 8.07
C PHE A 41 -8.82 11.77 8.72
N LEU A 42 -8.97 11.80 10.05
CA LEU A 42 -10.04 11.08 10.74
C LEU A 42 -11.43 11.43 10.22
N LYS A 43 -11.72 12.73 10.10
CA LYS A 43 -13.01 13.19 9.55
C LYS A 43 -13.23 12.69 8.12
N LEU A 44 -12.20 12.72 7.29
CA LEU A 44 -12.25 12.21 5.93
C LEU A 44 -12.52 10.69 5.92
N LEU A 45 -11.79 9.93 6.76
CA LEU A 45 -11.92 8.47 6.81
C LEU A 45 -13.28 7.98 7.33
N ILE A 46 -14.03 8.81 8.07
CA ILE A 46 -15.37 8.48 8.55
C ILE A 46 -16.46 8.73 7.48
N LEU A 47 -16.21 9.55 6.47
CA LEU A 47 -17.21 9.85 5.43
C LEU A 47 -17.78 8.62 4.71
N PRO A 48 -16.96 7.59 4.36
CA PRO A 48 -17.46 6.39 3.68
C PRO A 48 -18.37 5.51 4.53
N ALA A 49 -18.53 5.79 5.84
CA ALA A 49 -19.41 5.02 6.74
C ALA A 49 -20.91 5.11 6.40
N GLY A 50 -21.30 5.87 5.36
CA GLY A 50 -22.67 5.90 4.85
C GLY A 50 -23.72 6.41 5.86
N GLY A 51 -23.31 7.28 6.80
CA GLY A 51 -24.20 7.83 7.85
C GLY A 51 -24.14 7.07 9.18
N ILE A 52 -23.56 5.88 9.24
CA ILE A 52 -23.29 5.19 10.50
C ILE A 52 -22.19 5.96 11.24
N LYS A 53 -22.46 6.42 12.44
CA LYS A 53 -21.47 7.09 13.29
C LYS A 53 -20.76 6.05 14.13
N PRO A 54 -19.45 5.80 13.91
CA PRO A 54 -18.68 4.91 14.78
C PRO A 54 -18.68 5.41 16.22
N VAL A 55 -18.66 4.49 17.18
CA VAL A 55 -18.74 4.77 18.62
C VAL A 55 -17.44 4.36 19.32
N PHE A 56 -17.11 5.04 20.42
CA PHE A 56 -16.04 4.59 21.31
C PHE A 56 -16.59 3.53 22.25
N LEU A 57 -15.96 2.36 22.28
CA LEU A 57 -16.30 1.29 23.21
C LEU A 57 -15.42 1.31 24.47
N THR A 58 -14.20 1.86 24.36
CA THR A 58 -13.26 1.97 25.47
C THR A 58 -12.70 3.39 25.59
N PRO A 59 -12.32 3.85 26.80
CA PRO A 59 -11.81 5.22 27.01
C PRO A 59 -10.52 5.53 26.22
N THR A 60 -9.66 4.53 25.99
CA THR A 60 -8.37 4.68 25.31
C THR A 60 -8.49 4.60 23.80
N GLU A 61 -9.62 4.13 23.28
CA GLU A 61 -9.82 3.86 21.85
C GLU A 61 -9.64 5.11 20.99
N GLY A 62 -10.13 6.27 21.45
CA GLY A 62 -9.97 7.53 20.74
C GLY A 62 -8.51 7.93 20.56
N PHE A 63 -7.67 7.80 21.60
CA PHE A 63 -6.26 8.09 21.53
C PHE A 63 -5.52 7.12 20.61
N LEU A 64 -5.77 5.81 20.76
CA LEU A 64 -5.12 4.79 19.92
C LEU A 64 -5.50 4.94 18.45
N THR A 65 -6.76 5.24 18.17
CA THR A 65 -7.25 5.51 16.81
C THR A 65 -6.55 6.72 16.20
N TYR A 66 -6.41 7.81 16.97
CA TYR A 66 -5.71 9.01 16.54
C TYR A 66 -4.24 8.71 16.19
N MET A 67 -3.53 7.99 17.07
CA MET A 67 -2.14 7.59 16.83
C MET A 67 -2.00 6.66 15.62
N LYS A 68 -2.94 5.70 15.45
CA LYS A 68 -2.97 4.80 14.30
C LYS A 68 -3.12 5.55 12.98
N VAL A 69 -4.06 6.50 12.91
CA VAL A 69 -4.25 7.32 11.69
C VAL A 69 -3.01 8.16 11.42
N ALA A 70 -2.40 8.78 12.45
CA ALA A 70 -1.17 9.53 12.28
C ALA A 70 -0.03 8.69 11.71
N LEU A 71 0.16 7.47 12.26
CA LEU A 71 1.20 6.55 11.80
C LEU A 71 0.97 6.13 10.34
N LEU A 72 -0.23 5.64 10.01
CA LEU A 72 -0.53 5.13 8.67
C LEU A 72 -0.55 6.22 7.60
N SER A 73 -1.08 7.40 7.92
CA SER A 73 -0.98 8.57 7.03
C SER A 73 0.47 9.02 6.87
N GLY A 74 1.28 8.95 7.93
CA GLY A 74 2.71 9.23 7.89
C GLY A 74 3.46 8.25 6.99
N VAL A 75 3.17 6.95 7.07
CA VAL A 75 3.74 5.95 6.17
C VAL A 75 3.33 6.25 4.73
N GLY A 76 2.05 6.57 4.47
CA GLY A 76 1.57 6.95 3.13
C GLY A 76 2.31 8.17 2.57
N LEU A 77 2.52 9.21 3.39
CA LEU A 77 3.31 10.38 3.01
C LEU A 77 4.80 10.07 2.81
N ALA A 78 5.34 9.06 3.49
CA ALA A 78 6.73 8.60 3.34
C ALA A 78 6.93 7.69 2.13
N MET A 79 5.87 7.16 1.50
CA MET A 79 5.97 6.21 0.38
C MET A 79 6.92 6.67 -0.74
N PRO A 80 6.91 7.94 -1.20
CA PRO A 80 7.88 8.38 -2.19
C PRO A 80 9.33 8.22 -1.73
N VAL A 81 9.60 8.49 -0.45
CA VAL A 81 10.95 8.35 0.12
C VAL A 81 11.32 6.86 0.22
N ILE A 82 10.39 6.02 0.69
CA ILE A 82 10.60 4.57 0.82
C ILE A 82 10.91 3.95 -0.56
N VAL A 83 10.07 4.22 -1.54
CA VAL A 83 10.26 3.72 -2.91
C VAL A 83 11.57 4.23 -3.50
N TYR A 84 11.93 5.51 -3.29
CA TYR A 84 13.22 6.05 -3.71
C TYR A 84 14.40 5.28 -3.10
N GLN A 85 14.35 4.96 -1.80
CA GLN A 85 15.44 4.22 -1.16
C GLN A 85 15.52 2.78 -1.68
N ILE A 86 14.38 2.13 -1.95
CA ILE A 86 14.34 0.79 -2.58
C ILE A 86 14.96 0.85 -3.97
N LEU A 87 14.52 1.79 -4.82
CA LEU A 87 15.06 1.94 -6.16
C LEU A 87 16.57 2.25 -6.15
N ARG A 88 17.03 3.07 -5.21
CA ARG A 88 18.45 3.37 -5.03
C ARG A 88 19.25 2.14 -4.60
N PHE A 89 18.70 1.27 -3.77
CA PHE A 89 19.33 0.01 -3.37
C PHE A 89 19.50 -0.94 -4.58
N VAL A 90 18.57 -0.92 -5.50
CA VAL A 90 18.61 -1.76 -6.72
C VAL A 90 19.48 -1.12 -7.82
N THR A 91 19.75 0.20 -7.74
CA THR A 91 20.50 0.98 -8.77
C THR A 91 21.90 0.46 -9.09
N PRO A 92 22.73 -0.11 -8.17
CA PRO A 92 24.03 -0.64 -8.54
C PRO A 92 23.98 -1.69 -9.66
N GLY A 93 22.85 -2.40 -9.80
CA GLY A 93 22.61 -3.34 -10.91
C GLY A 93 22.14 -2.68 -12.22
N LEU A 94 21.93 -1.34 -12.25
CA LEU A 94 21.44 -0.60 -13.42
C LEU A 94 22.58 0.04 -14.20
N GLN A 95 22.50 -0.01 -15.52
CA GLN A 95 23.42 0.70 -16.41
C GLN A 95 23.30 2.22 -16.25
N VAL A 96 24.37 2.98 -16.58
CA VAL A 96 24.44 4.45 -16.41
C VAL A 96 23.27 5.15 -17.11
N ASN A 97 22.84 4.67 -18.27
CA ASN A 97 21.71 5.23 -19.03
C ASN A 97 20.35 4.94 -18.37
N GLU A 98 20.27 3.95 -17.51
CA GLU A 98 19.02 3.52 -16.86
C GLU A 98 18.75 4.28 -15.56
N ARG A 99 19.76 4.94 -15.00
CA ARG A 99 19.61 5.78 -13.79
C ARG A 99 18.62 6.93 -13.97
N ARG A 100 18.39 7.38 -15.21
CA ARG A 100 17.37 8.38 -15.54
C ARG A 100 15.96 7.92 -15.17
N TYR A 101 15.69 6.61 -15.26
CA TYR A 101 14.38 6.06 -14.93
C TYR A 101 14.05 6.16 -13.45
N LEU A 102 15.04 6.30 -12.55
CA LEU A 102 14.82 6.55 -11.14
C LEU A 102 14.12 7.88 -10.88
N PHE A 103 14.46 8.92 -11.64
CA PHE A 103 13.84 10.24 -11.52
C PHE A 103 12.38 10.25 -12.00
N ILE A 104 12.04 9.39 -12.97
CA ILE A 104 10.67 9.21 -13.44
C ILE A 104 9.91 8.27 -12.51
N GLY A 105 10.58 7.26 -11.99
CA GLY A 105 10.00 6.27 -11.08
C GLY A 105 9.48 6.86 -9.77
N LEU A 106 10.17 7.87 -9.23
CA LEU A 106 9.77 8.49 -7.96
C LEU A 106 8.40 9.17 -8.00
N PRO A 107 8.12 10.10 -8.92
CA PRO A 107 6.78 10.68 -9.03
C PRO A 107 5.74 9.63 -9.46
N ALA A 108 6.11 8.67 -10.31
CA ALA A 108 5.23 7.58 -10.71
C ALA A 108 4.79 6.75 -9.50
N ALA A 109 5.72 6.37 -8.62
CA ALA A 109 5.42 5.67 -7.38
C ALA A 109 4.46 6.46 -6.49
N ALA A 110 4.77 7.73 -6.21
CA ALA A 110 3.89 8.57 -5.41
C ALA A 110 2.46 8.64 -6.00
N LEU A 111 2.35 8.79 -7.31
CA LEU A 111 1.05 8.84 -8.00
C LEU A 111 0.35 7.48 -7.99
N SER A 112 1.05 6.37 -8.18
CA SER A 112 0.50 5.02 -8.13
C SER A 112 -0.07 4.71 -6.75
N PHE A 113 0.69 4.99 -5.69
CA PHE A 113 0.22 4.80 -4.33
C PHE A 113 -1.03 5.64 -4.02
N LEU A 114 -1.00 6.93 -4.38
CA LEU A 114 -2.15 7.82 -4.20
C LEU A 114 -3.36 7.38 -5.01
N ALA A 115 -3.16 6.93 -6.25
CA ALA A 115 -4.22 6.39 -7.08
C ALA A 115 -4.84 5.13 -6.46
N GLY A 116 -4.01 4.23 -5.92
CA GLY A 116 -4.47 3.04 -5.18
C GLY A 116 -5.24 3.38 -3.92
N ALA A 117 -4.73 4.31 -3.11
CA ALA A 117 -5.43 4.78 -1.92
C ALA A 117 -6.76 5.48 -2.26
N ALA A 118 -6.79 6.30 -3.32
CA ALA A 118 -8.01 6.93 -3.80
C ALA A 118 -9.01 5.91 -4.36
N PHE A 119 -8.55 4.90 -5.10
CA PHE A 119 -9.39 3.80 -5.58
C PHE A 119 -10.00 3.03 -4.41
N ALA A 120 -9.21 2.69 -3.40
CA ALA A 120 -9.72 2.05 -2.19
C ALA A 120 -10.77 2.91 -1.49
N TYR A 121 -10.50 4.21 -1.33
CA TYR A 121 -11.38 5.15 -0.65
C TYR A 121 -12.71 5.38 -1.40
N LEU A 122 -12.65 5.61 -2.72
CA LEU A 122 -13.82 6.01 -3.52
C LEU A 122 -14.66 4.84 -4.01
N ILE A 123 -14.06 3.67 -4.20
CA ILE A 123 -14.73 2.52 -4.84
C ILE A 123 -14.84 1.35 -3.86
N MET A 124 -13.73 0.90 -3.28
CA MET A 124 -13.75 -0.31 -2.47
C MET A 124 -14.42 -0.11 -1.12
N LEU A 125 -14.09 0.98 -0.41
CA LEU A 125 -14.66 1.23 0.93
C LEU A 125 -16.19 1.38 0.89
N PRO A 126 -16.80 2.19 0.00
CA PRO A 126 -18.26 2.26 -0.08
C PRO A 126 -18.92 0.91 -0.37
N ALA A 127 -18.33 0.11 -1.27
CA ALA A 127 -18.86 -1.21 -1.60
C ALA A 127 -18.73 -2.19 -0.43
N ALA A 128 -17.55 -2.25 0.21
CA ALA A 128 -17.29 -3.13 1.34
C ALA A 128 -18.14 -2.77 2.58
N LEU A 129 -18.18 -1.48 2.93
CA LEU A 129 -18.94 -1.00 4.07
C LEU A 129 -20.45 -1.10 3.82
N GLY A 130 -20.91 -0.84 2.58
CA GLY A 130 -22.29 -1.04 2.18
C GLY A 130 -22.73 -2.49 2.34
N TYR A 131 -21.91 -3.45 1.88
CA TYR A 131 -22.17 -4.86 2.08
C TYR A 131 -22.23 -5.23 3.58
N LEU A 132 -21.24 -4.83 4.37
CA LEU A 132 -21.19 -5.13 5.80
C LEU A 132 -22.33 -4.48 6.60
N ALA A 133 -22.78 -3.30 6.21
CA ALA A 133 -23.90 -2.61 6.86
C ALA A 133 -25.24 -3.30 6.63
N HIS A 134 -25.43 -3.94 5.47
CA HIS A 134 -26.66 -4.61 5.13
C HIS A 134 -26.67 -6.10 5.52
N PHE A 135 -25.49 -6.68 5.73
CA PHE A 135 -25.36 -8.08 6.08
C PHE A 135 -25.92 -8.32 7.50
N GLY A 136 -27.00 -9.08 7.61
CA GLY A 136 -27.69 -9.35 8.87
C GLY A 136 -28.47 -8.17 9.45
N SER A 137 -28.83 -7.17 8.65
CA SER A 137 -29.62 -6.01 9.09
C SER A 137 -31.05 -6.35 9.51
N ASP A 138 -31.52 -7.55 9.19
CA ASP A 138 -32.77 -8.15 9.69
C ASP A 138 -32.66 -8.65 11.13
N ILE A 139 -31.43 -8.86 11.62
CA ILE A 139 -31.15 -9.41 12.95
C ILE A 139 -30.72 -8.29 13.92
N ALA A 140 -29.85 -7.37 13.48
CA ALA A 140 -29.26 -6.34 14.34
C ALA A 140 -28.88 -5.07 13.55
N GLU A 141 -28.87 -3.92 14.26
CA GLU A 141 -28.35 -2.67 13.73
C GLU A 141 -26.83 -2.66 13.72
N ALA A 142 -26.22 -2.23 12.58
CA ALA A 142 -24.78 -2.08 12.49
C ALA A 142 -24.30 -0.92 13.36
N ARG A 143 -23.47 -1.23 14.37
CA ARG A 143 -22.77 -0.25 15.21
C ARG A 143 -21.29 -0.60 15.25
N TRP A 144 -20.46 0.24 14.67
CA TRP A 144 -19.03 -0.05 14.56
C TRP A 144 -18.23 0.65 15.65
N ALA A 145 -17.32 -0.08 16.30
CA ALA A 145 -16.28 0.50 17.14
C ALA A 145 -15.34 1.34 16.27
N ILE A 146 -15.02 2.56 16.68
CA ILE A 146 -14.21 3.46 15.85
C ILE A 146 -12.79 2.90 15.60
N GLY A 147 -12.21 2.20 16.56
CA GLY A 147 -10.90 1.59 16.45
C GLY A 147 -10.86 0.50 15.37
N GLU A 148 -11.88 -0.38 15.34
CA GLU A 148 -12.00 -1.42 14.34
C GLU A 148 -12.34 -0.86 12.96
N TYR A 149 -13.27 0.09 12.90
CA TYR A 149 -13.63 0.79 11.67
C TYR A 149 -12.41 1.46 11.04
N ILE A 150 -11.67 2.26 11.79
CA ILE A 150 -10.47 2.94 11.28
C ILE A 150 -9.37 1.94 10.93
N SER A 151 -9.23 0.84 11.69
CA SER A 151 -8.33 -0.24 11.33
C SER A 151 -8.65 -0.82 9.96
N PHE A 152 -9.91 -1.15 9.72
CA PHE A 152 -10.38 -1.70 8.45
C PHE A 152 -10.09 -0.73 7.30
N VAL A 153 -10.54 0.52 7.43
CA VAL A 153 -10.38 1.56 6.40
C VAL A 153 -8.92 1.81 6.07
N THR A 154 -8.09 2.04 7.09
CA THR A 154 -6.68 2.38 6.88
C THR A 154 -5.86 1.21 6.37
N THR A 155 -6.12 -0.01 6.84
CA THR A 155 -5.45 -1.22 6.37
C THR A 155 -5.77 -1.47 4.90
N LEU A 156 -7.05 -1.37 4.51
CA LEU A 156 -7.46 -1.54 3.13
C LEU A 156 -6.81 -0.49 2.21
N MET A 157 -6.89 0.79 2.57
CA MET A 157 -6.29 1.88 1.79
C MET A 157 -4.78 1.73 1.65
N PHE A 158 -4.09 1.38 2.73
CA PHE A 158 -2.65 1.20 2.72
C PHE A 158 -2.22 0.06 1.80
N TRP A 159 -2.80 -1.13 1.96
CA TRP A 159 -2.41 -2.29 1.16
C TRP A 159 -2.78 -2.14 -0.31
N VAL A 160 -3.95 -1.58 -0.62
CA VAL A 160 -4.32 -1.30 -2.01
C VAL A 160 -3.35 -0.28 -2.61
N GLY A 161 -2.98 0.77 -1.87
CA GLY A 161 -1.93 1.70 -2.29
C GLY A 161 -0.61 1.02 -2.60
N VAL A 162 -0.14 0.12 -1.71
CA VAL A 162 1.09 -0.66 -1.93
C VAL A 162 0.99 -1.58 -3.15
N VAL A 163 -0.15 -2.21 -3.35
CA VAL A 163 -0.33 -3.12 -4.51
C VAL A 163 -0.37 -2.36 -5.83
N PHE A 164 -0.85 -1.11 -5.83
CA PHE A 164 -0.78 -0.26 -7.02
C PHE A 164 0.65 0.07 -7.45
N GLU A 165 1.66 -0.16 -6.59
CA GLU A 165 3.08 -0.10 -6.97
C GLU A 165 3.53 -1.33 -7.79
N ALA A 166 2.75 -2.42 -7.83
CA ALA A 166 3.15 -3.66 -8.50
C ALA A 166 3.51 -3.46 -9.99
N PRO A 167 2.76 -2.72 -10.81
CA PRO A 167 3.15 -2.45 -12.21
C PRO A 167 4.50 -1.75 -12.32
N LEU A 168 4.76 -0.79 -11.44
CA LEU A 168 6.01 -0.05 -11.41
C LEU A 168 7.18 -0.96 -10.99
N LEU A 169 6.99 -1.80 -9.98
CA LEU A 169 7.97 -2.80 -9.56
C LEU A 169 8.26 -3.81 -10.67
N MET A 170 7.24 -4.31 -11.35
CA MET A 170 7.41 -5.22 -12.49
C MET A 170 8.18 -4.56 -13.64
N TYR A 171 7.89 -3.30 -13.94
CA TYR A 171 8.64 -2.53 -14.93
C TYR A 171 10.14 -2.45 -14.59
N PHE A 172 10.50 -2.17 -13.33
CA PHE A 172 11.90 -2.14 -12.90
C PHE A 172 12.55 -3.53 -12.95
N LEU A 173 11.85 -4.59 -12.52
CA LEU A 173 12.34 -5.96 -12.58
C LEU A 173 12.56 -6.43 -14.04
N ALA A 174 11.70 -5.99 -14.96
CA ALA A 174 11.85 -6.26 -16.38
C ALA A 174 13.07 -5.52 -16.97
N ARG A 175 13.33 -4.28 -16.54
CA ARG A 175 14.54 -3.52 -16.93
C ARG A 175 15.82 -4.17 -16.43
N LEU A 176 15.80 -4.80 -15.25
CA LEU A 176 16.92 -5.57 -14.70
C LEU A 176 17.07 -6.95 -15.36
N HIS A 177 16.24 -7.29 -16.34
CA HIS A 177 16.20 -8.60 -17.00
C HIS A 177 15.92 -9.77 -16.03
N ILE A 178 15.38 -9.49 -14.84
CA ILE A 178 14.99 -10.51 -13.84
C ILE A 178 13.66 -11.15 -14.25
N VAL A 179 12.74 -10.36 -14.82
CA VAL A 179 11.42 -10.80 -15.26
C VAL A 179 11.23 -10.44 -16.73
N ASN A 180 10.56 -11.28 -17.49
CA ASN A 180 10.15 -10.99 -18.86
C ASN A 180 8.67 -11.32 -19.08
N VAL A 181 8.08 -10.75 -20.12
CA VAL A 181 6.65 -10.91 -20.47
C VAL A 181 6.29 -12.39 -20.63
N HIS A 182 7.16 -13.19 -21.27
CA HIS A 182 6.91 -14.62 -21.47
C HIS A 182 6.82 -15.36 -20.13
N MET A 183 7.64 -15.02 -19.16
CA MET A 183 7.61 -15.60 -17.82
C MET A 183 6.32 -15.22 -17.07
N LEU A 184 5.88 -13.98 -17.17
CA LEU A 184 4.62 -13.53 -16.56
C LEU A 184 3.44 -14.26 -17.21
N VAL A 185 3.34 -14.26 -18.53
CA VAL A 185 2.25 -14.92 -19.25
C VAL A 185 2.22 -16.44 -19.00
N SER A 186 3.39 -17.12 -19.00
CA SER A 186 3.43 -18.58 -18.79
C SER A 186 3.10 -19.01 -17.37
N LYS A 187 3.33 -18.14 -16.39
CA LYS A 187 3.12 -18.44 -14.96
C LYS A 187 1.91 -17.73 -14.34
N TRP A 188 0.94 -17.31 -15.15
CA TRP A 188 -0.24 -16.59 -14.70
C TRP A 188 -1.01 -17.30 -13.56
N GLN A 189 -1.01 -18.64 -13.53
CA GLN A 189 -1.68 -19.44 -12.51
C GLN A 189 -1.11 -19.17 -11.10
N TYR A 190 0.22 -19.03 -11.00
CA TYR A 190 0.88 -18.68 -9.74
C TYR A 190 0.58 -17.26 -9.33
N ALA A 191 0.49 -16.34 -10.28
CA ALA A 191 0.11 -14.96 -10.01
C ALA A 191 -1.30 -14.87 -9.44
N VAL A 192 -2.28 -15.58 -10.03
CA VAL A 192 -3.66 -15.65 -9.52
C VAL A 192 -3.68 -16.24 -8.11
N LEU A 193 -2.92 -17.30 -7.85
CA LEU A 193 -2.83 -17.89 -6.51
C LEU A 193 -2.25 -16.91 -5.48
N ILE A 194 -1.15 -16.24 -5.83
CA ILE A 194 -0.53 -15.23 -4.95
C ILE A 194 -1.49 -14.08 -4.69
N ILE A 195 -2.19 -13.58 -5.71
CA ILE A 195 -3.19 -12.52 -5.60
C ILE A 195 -4.34 -12.96 -4.69
N ALA A 196 -4.81 -14.19 -4.81
CA ALA A 196 -5.86 -14.72 -3.93
C ALA A 196 -5.40 -14.79 -2.46
N ILE A 197 -4.18 -15.25 -2.22
CA ILE A 197 -3.59 -15.27 -0.87
C ILE A 197 -3.42 -13.86 -0.33
N LEU A 198 -2.89 -12.93 -1.12
CA LEU A 198 -2.74 -11.53 -0.73
C LEU A 198 -4.10 -10.89 -0.41
N ALA A 199 -5.11 -11.11 -1.26
CA ALA A 199 -6.45 -10.63 -1.01
C ALA A 199 -7.01 -11.17 0.31
N ALA A 200 -6.84 -12.45 0.61
CA ALA A 200 -7.29 -13.07 1.85
C ALA A 200 -6.55 -12.54 3.09
N VAL A 201 -5.27 -12.20 2.98
CA VAL A 201 -4.47 -11.63 4.08
C VAL A 201 -4.79 -10.15 4.32
N ILE A 202 -5.01 -9.39 3.23
CA ILE A 202 -5.26 -7.95 3.28
C ILE A 202 -6.68 -7.65 3.79
N THR A 203 -7.68 -8.46 3.38
CA THR A 203 -9.06 -8.27 3.85
C THR A 203 -9.18 -8.69 5.32
N PRO A 204 -9.46 -7.76 6.24
CA PRO A 204 -9.60 -8.10 7.66
C PRO A 204 -10.92 -8.84 7.96
N THR A 205 -11.84 -8.86 7.01
CA THR A 205 -13.10 -9.60 7.07
C THR A 205 -12.94 -10.92 6.32
N ALA A 206 -13.24 -12.05 6.99
CA ALA A 206 -13.15 -13.39 6.38
C ALA A 206 -14.37 -13.68 5.48
N ASP A 207 -14.77 -12.72 4.64
CA ASP A 207 -15.90 -12.88 3.73
C ASP A 207 -15.46 -12.93 2.26
N PRO A 208 -16.11 -13.79 1.46
CA PRO A 208 -15.76 -13.94 0.05
C PRO A 208 -16.02 -12.71 -0.80
N PHE A 209 -16.99 -11.86 -0.41
CA PHE A 209 -17.36 -10.67 -1.19
C PHE A 209 -16.23 -9.64 -1.19
N ASN A 210 -15.72 -9.25 -0.01
CA ASN A 210 -14.62 -8.31 0.11
C ASN A 210 -13.32 -8.86 -0.47
N MET A 211 -13.10 -10.18 -0.34
CA MET A 211 -11.95 -10.85 -0.96
C MET A 211 -12.01 -10.74 -2.49
N MET A 212 -13.17 -11.03 -3.13
CA MET A 212 -13.32 -10.90 -4.57
C MET A 212 -13.24 -9.45 -5.05
N LEU A 213 -13.80 -8.52 -4.27
CA LEU A 213 -13.74 -7.09 -4.52
C LEU A 213 -12.28 -6.58 -4.59
N LEU A 214 -11.39 -7.13 -3.75
CA LEU A 214 -9.97 -6.82 -3.77
C LEU A 214 -9.22 -7.57 -4.88
N MET A 215 -9.55 -8.83 -5.15
CA MET A 215 -8.91 -9.62 -6.19
C MET A 215 -9.06 -9.02 -7.59
N ALA A 216 -10.22 -8.46 -7.92
CA ALA A 216 -10.50 -7.93 -9.25
C ALA A 216 -9.51 -6.83 -9.68
N PRO A 217 -9.29 -5.74 -8.90
CA PRO A 217 -8.28 -4.73 -9.26
C PRO A 217 -6.85 -5.28 -9.24
N LEU A 218 -6.52 -6.23 -8.35
CA LEU A 218 -5.20 -6.87 -8.33
C LEU A 218 -4.91 -7.65 -9.61
N LEU A 219 -5.87 -8.41 -10.11
CA LEU A 219 -5.76 -9.12 -11.39
C LEU A 219 -5.64 -8.14 -12.55
N MET A 220 -6.41 -7.04 -12.53
CA MET A 220 -6.30 -6.00 -13.55
C MET A 220 -4.90 -5.37 -13.57
N LEU A 221 -4.33 -5.04 -12.41
CA LEU A 221 -2.98 -4.49 -12.29
C LEU A 221 -1.92 -5.50 -12.76
N TYR A 222 -2.11 -6.78 -12.49
CA TYR A 222 -1.24 -7.83 -13.01
C TYR A 222 -1.24 -7.86 -14.55
N VAL A 223 -2.41 -7.80 -15.19
CA VAL A 223 -2.53 -7.73 -16.65
C VAL A 223 -1.87 -6.48 -17.20
N ILE A 224 -2.02 -5.33 -16.53
CA ILE A 224 -1.34 -4.08 -16.91
C ILE A 224 0.19 -4.19 -16.79
N SER A 225 0.68 -5.03 -15.86
CA SER A 225 2.11 -5.24 -15.61
C SER A 225 2.80 -6.11 -16.66
N ILE A 226 2.04 -6.81 -17.52
CA ILE A 226 2.52 -7.65 -18.63
C ILE A 226 2.82 -6.82 -19.87
#